data_a2822812c1cc554960499f4387f99f1c
#
_entry.id   a2822812c1cc554960499f4387f99f1c
#
_cell.length_a   1.000
_cell.length_b   1.000
_cell.length_c   1.000
_cell.angle_alpha   90.00
_cell.angle_beta   90.00
_cell.angle_gamma   90.00
#
_symmetry.space_group_name_H-M   'P 1'
#
loop_
_entity.id
_entity.type
_entity.pdbx_description
1 polymer ?
#
loop_
_entity_poly.entity_id
_entity_poly.type
_entity_poly.pdbx_seq_one_letter_code
_entity_poly.pdbx_strand_id
1 'polypeptide(L)'
;IQKSQIQKWAAAFAAAACLAVPAGAETVRKLGFVNVDRIHRESVQAQNIQNKLDTEFAPRQRQLEKLQNEIEVSAQKAEKLKAGKARAAAMAELERQRREFRGSQAQLAEEYDLRRNEEFAALQNNANRVILELAKKEGYDLIVHDVIFIDARFDITDKVIREMNR
;
A
#
# COMPACT_ATOMS: atom_id res chain seq x y z
N ILE A 1 42.41 -58.00 54.76
CA ILE A 1 41.84 -58.26 53.43
C ILE A 1 40.55 -57.48 53.37
N GLN A 2 40.54 -56.19 52.97
CA GLN A 2 39.37 -55.48 52.45
C GLN A 2 39.56 -53.94 52.36
N LYS A 3 40.66 -53.49 51.78
CA LYS A 3 40.90 -52.06 51.58
C LYS A 3 41.18 -51.68 50.11
N SER A 4 41.14 -52.64 49.18
CA SER A 4 41.54 -52.34 47.77
C SER A 4 40.37 -52.24 46.76
N GLN A 5 39.15 -52.44 47.21
CA GLN A 5 37.98 -52.37 46.26
C GLN A 5 37.22 -50.99 46.23
N ILE A 6 37.45 -50.19 47.28
CA ILE A 6 36.74 -48.88 47.36
C ILE A 6 37.41 -47.78 46.48
N GLN A 7 38.66 -47.99 46.11
CA GLN A 7 39.45 -46.98 45.37
C GLN A 7 39.25 -47.06 43.85
N LYS A 8 38.55 -48.08 43.35
CA LYS A 8 38.31 -48.21 41.88
C LYS A 8 36.97 -47.64 41.38
N TRP A 9 36.10 -47.20 42.27
CA TRP A 9 34.80 -46.68 41.91
C TRP A 9 34.73 -45.10 41.91
N ALA A 10 35.79 -44.48 42.40
CA ALA A 10 35.86 -42.97 42.45
C ALA A 10 36.41 -42.31 41.15
N ALA A 11 36.87 -43.10 40.18
CA ALA A 11 37.48 -42.61 38.96
C ALA A 11 36.56 -42.60 37.72
N ALA A 12 35.30 -43.03 37.85
CA ALA A 12 34.39 -43.18 36.71
C ALA A 12 33.30 -42.07 36.63
N PHE A 13 33.30 -41.07 37.51
CA PHE A 13 32.26 -40.03 37.56
C PHE A 13 32.73 -38.62 37.17
N ALA A 14 33.89 -38.46 36.60
CA ALA A 14 34.48 -37.14 36.29
C ALA A 14 34.58 -36.83 34.79
N ALA A 15 33.86 -37.54 33.92
CA ALA A 15 33.94 -37.32 32.46
C ALA A 15 32.59 -37.04 31.78
N ALA A 16 31.57 -36.61 32.52
CA ALA A 16 30.34 -36.04 31.94
C ALA A 16 30.33 -34.53 32.11
N ALA A 17 31.47 -33.85 31.80
CA ALA A 17 31.51 -32.40 31.70
C ALA A 17 30.90 -31.98 30.37
N CYS A 18 29.64 -31.62 30.42
CA CYS A 18 29.01 -30.49 29.70
C CYS A 18 29.62 -30.11 28.35
N LEU A 19 29.24 -30.81 27.31
CA LEU A 19 29.06 -30.17 26.00
C LEU A 19 27.74 -29.38 26.04
N ALA A 20 27.65 -28.36 26.90
CA ALA A 20 26.73 -27.26 26.70
C ALA A 20 27.23 -26.50 25.48
N VAL A 21 26.83 -26.94 24.28
CA VAL A 21 26.88 -26.11 23.09
C VAL A 21 26.02 -24.91 23.45
N PRO A 22 26.56 -23.69 23.55
CA PRO A 22 25.71 -22.54 23.65
C PRO A 22 24.89 -22.58 22.37
N ALA A 23 23.59 -22.85 22.47
CA ALA A 23 22.65 -22.52 21.44
C ALA A 23 22.80 -21.01 21.27
N GLY A 24 23.63 -20.60 20.33
CA GLY A 24 23.82 -19.21 19.97
C GLY A 24 22.46 -18.72 19.48
N ALA A 25 21.68 -18.14 20.37
CA ALA A 25 20.52 -17.36 19.96
C ALA A 25 21.08 -16.26 19.05
N GLU A 26 20.88 -16.42 17.75
CA GLU A 26 21.18 -15.35 16.79
C GLU A 26 20.34 -14.16 17.18
N THR A 27 20.97 -13.20 17.83
CA THR A 27 20.31 -11.97 18.25
C THR A 27 20.18 -11.07 17.03
N VAL A 28 18.98 -10.58 16.75
CA VAL A 28 18.76 -9.52 15.76
C VAL A 28 19.61 -8.32 16.16
N ARG A 29 20.64 -8.03 15.36
CA ARG A 29 21.62 -6.98 15.64
C ARG A 29 21.23 -5.64 15.00
N LYS A 30 20.61 -5.70 13.83
CA LYS A 30 20.22 -4.51 13.08
C LYS A 30 18.77 -4.62 12.61
N LEU A 31 17.92 -3.82 13.25
CA LEU A 31 16.49 -3.71 12.95
C LEU A 31 16.25 -2.43 12.14
N GLY A 32 15.39 -2.51 11.11
CA GLY A 32 14.84 -1.37 10.40
C GLY A 32 13.32 -1.36 10.46
N PHE A 33 12.73 -0.17 10.43
CA PHE A 33 11.30 0.03 10.25
C PHE A 33 11.04 0.88 9.02
N VAL A 34 10.01 0.52 8.25
CA VAL A 34 9.58 1.25 7.06
C VAL A 34 8.10 1.59 7.17
N ASN A 35 7.78 2.87 7.06
CA ASN A 35 6.40 3.35 6.96
C ASN A 35 5.97 3.36 5.49
N VAL A 36 5.18 2.36 5.10
CA VAL A 36 4.70 2.19 3.72
C VAL A 36 3.80 3.33 3.29
N ASP A 37 2.96 3.85 4.20
CA ASP A 37 2.07 4.99 3.89
C ASP A 37 2.85 6.26 3.56
N ARG A 38 4.00 6.49 4.22
CA ARG A 38 4.88 7.60 3.87
C ARG A 38 5.48 7.42 2.48
N ILE A 39 5.89 6.22 2.11
CA ILE A 39 6.38 5.92 0.76
C ILE A 39 5.33 6.27 -0.28
N HIS A 40 4.07 5.87 -0.04
CA HIS A 40 2.94 6.13 -0.94
C HIS A 40 2.54 7.60 -1.05
N ARG A 41 2.92 8.45 -0.10
CA ARG A 41 2.61 9.89 -0.13
C ARG A 41 3.79 10.77 -0.55
N GLU A 42 5.01 10.40 -0.15
CA GLU A 42 6.17 11.28 -0.18
C GLU A 42 7.17 10.94 -1.29
N SER A 43 7.11 9.74 -1.90
CA SER A 43 8.01 9.39 -2.99
C SER A 43 7.66 10.16 -4.27
N VAL A 44 8.68 10.53 -5.05
CA VAL A 44 8.51 11.17 -6.36
C VAL A 44 7.67 10.28 -7.29
N GLN A 45 7.83 8.96 -7.20
CA GLN A 45 7.04 8.02 -7.98
C GLN A 45 5.54 8.11 -7.62
N ALA A 46 5.17 8.24 -6.34
CA ALA A 46 3.78 8.41 -5.92
C ALA A 46 3.18 9.70 -6.45
N GLN A 47 3.93 10.81 -6.40
CA GLN A 47 3.50 12.10 -6.97
C GLN A 47 3.31 12.01 -8.50
N ASN A 48 4.20 11.32 -9.20
CA ASN A 48 4.09 11.09 -10.63
C ASN A 48 2.87 10.23 -10.99
N ILE A 49 2.53 9.23 -10.18
CA ILE A 49 1.32 8.42 -10.34
C ILE A 49 0.08 9.31 -10.24
N GLN A 50 -0.01 10.17 -9.22
CA GLN A 50 -1.13 11.08 -9.07
C GLN A 50 -1.28 12.01 -10.27
N ASN A 51 -0.20 12.66 -10.69
CA ASN A 51 -0.19 13.55 -11.85
C ASN A 51 -0.61 12.83 -13.15
N LYS A 52 -0.16 11.58 -13.31
CA LYS A 52 -0.53 10.73 -14.45
C LYS A 52 -2.02 10.42 -14.46
N LEU A 53 -2.58 10.00 -13.33
CA LEU A 53 -4.00 9.70 -13.19
C LEU A 53 -4.84 10.96 -13.44
N ASP A 54 -4.48 12.10 -12.86
CA ASP A 54 -5.17 13.36 -13.06
C ASP A 54 -5.18 13.77 -14.55
N THR A 55 -4.07 13.61 -15.23
CA THR A 55 -3.95 13.92 -16.66
C THR A 55 -4.78 12.96 -17.52
N GLU A 56 -4.72 11.66 -17.23
CA GLU A 56 -5.42 10.62 -17.98
C GLU A 56 -6.94 10.74 -17.84
N PHE A 57 -7.43 11.07 -16.65
CA PHE A 57 -8.86 11.09 -16.34
C PHE A 57 -9.51 12.49 -16.51
N ALA A 58 -8.73 13.59 -16.55
CA ALA A 58 -9.27 14.94 -16.70
C ALA A 58 -10.20 15.14 -17.91
N PRO A 59 -9.96 14.59 -19.10
CA PRO A 59 -10.90 14.76 -20.22
C PRO A 59 -12.28 14.17 -19.94
N ARG A 60 -12.35 12.99 -19.31
CA ARG A 60 -13.60 12.31 -18.96
C ARG A 60 -14.33 13.00 -17.81
N GLN A 61 -13.61 13.52 -16.83
CA GLN A 61 -14.19 14.35 -15.77
C GLN A 61 -14.87 15.60 -16.36
N ARG A 62 -14.20 16.31 -17.28
CA ARG A 62 -14.80 17.44 -17.99
C ARG A 62 -16.03 17.07 -18.81
N GLN A 63 -16.07 15.87 -19.39
CA GLN A 63 -17.26 15.38 -20.10
C GLN A 63 -18.43 15.15 -19.14
N LEU A 64 -18.18 14.56 -17.96
CA LEU A 64 -19.20 14.38 -16.93
C LEU A 64 -19.73 15.72 -16.41
N GLU A 65 -18.87 16.70 -16.15
CA GLU A 65 -19.28 18.06 -15.75
C GLU A 65 -20.19 18.71 -16.82
N LYS A 66 -19.85 18.54 -18.09
CA LYS A 66 -20.64 19.02 -19.20
C LYS A 66 -22.03 18.38 -19.25
N LEU A 67 -22.07 17.04 -19.11
CA LEU A 67 -23.33 16.32 -19.10
C LEU A 67 -24.18 16.69 -17.88
N GLN A 68 -23.57 16.92 -16.71
CA GLN A 68 -24.27 17.41 -15.52
C GLN A 68 -24.91 18.79 -15.76
N ASN A 69 -24.20 19.72 -16.37
CA ASN A 69 -24.73 21.04 -16.72
C ASN A 69 -25.88 20.94 -17.75
N GLU A 70 -25.75 20.06 -18.73
CA GLU A 70 -26.82 19.79 -19.72
C GLU A 70 -28.09 19.25 -19.06
N ILE A 71 -27.93 18.32 -18.09
CA ILE A 71 -29.04 17.78 -17.27
C ILE A 71 -29.74 18.90 -16.50
N GLU A 72 -28.99 19.79 -15.87
CA GLU A 72 -29.55 20.90 -15.12
C GLU A 72 -30.36 21.85 -16.03
N VAL A 73 -29.80 22.21 -17.19
CA VAL A 73 -30.51 23.03 -18.19
C VAL A 73 -31.77 22.32 -18.72
N SER A 74 -31.69 21.01 -18.97
CA SER A 74 -32.83 20.20 -19.42
C SER A 74 -33.94 20.14 -18.36
N ALA A 75 -33.55 19.99 -17.07
CA ALA A 75 -34.48 20.00 -15.95
C ALA A 75 -35.25 21.33 -15.86
N GLN A 76 -34.54 22.45 -15.91
CA GLN A 76 -35.14 23.79 -15.86
C GLN A 76 -36.09 24.05 -17.07
N LYS A 77 -35.74 23.55 -18.26
CA LYS A 77 -36.62 23.62 -19.43
C LYS A 77 -37.87 22.79 -19.26
N ALA A 78 -37.75 21.56 -18.77
CA ALA A 78 -38.88 20.68 -18.56
C ALA A 78 -39.88 21.21 -17.51
N GLU A 79 -39.40 21.90 -16.46
CA GLU A 79 -40.22 22.53 -15.43
C GLU A 79 -41.07 23.67 -15.97
N LYS A 80 -40.55 24.44 -16.93
CA LYS A 80 -41.25 25.59 -17.57
C LYS A 80 -42.32 25.18 -18.54
N LEU A 81 -42.36 23.91 -18.99
CA LEU A 81 -43.36 23.42 -19.93
C LEU A 81 -44.70 23.19 -19.22
N LYS A 82 -45.80 23.60 -19.89
CA LYS A 82 -47.18 23.26 -19.45
C LYS A 82 -47.39 21.75 -19.48
N ALA A 83 -48.28 21.28 -18.63
CA ALA A 83 -48.69 19.85 -18.64
C ALA A 83 -49.17 19.44 -20.04
N GLY A 84 -48.68 18.27 -20.50
CA GLY A 84 -49.02 17.73 -21.83
C GLY A 84 -47.91 16.87 -22.43
N LYS A 85 -48.07 16.45 -23.67
CA LYS A 85 -47.13 15.57 -24.38
C LYS A 85 -45.68 16.10 -24.41
N ALA A 86 -45.54 17.42 -24.59
CA ALA A 86 -44.22 18.08 -24.65
C ALA A 86 -43.46 17.96 -23.34
N ARG A 87 -44.13 18.20 -22.21
CA ARG A 87 -43.53 18.04 -20.87
C ARG A 87 -43.18 16.58 -20.59
N ALA A 88 -44.09 15.65 -20.94
CA ALA A 88 -43.82 14.23 -20.78
C ALA A 88 -42.58 13.74 -21.55
N ALA A 89 -42.43 14.20 -22.81
CA ALA A 89 -41.26 13.91 -23.62
C ALA A 89 -39.96 14.49 -23.03
N ALA A 90 -40.02 15.77 -22.58
CA ALA A 90 -38.87 16.41 -21.94
C ALA A 90 -38.44 15.69 -20.64
N MET A 91 -39.38 15.25 -19.83
CA MET A 91 -39.10 14.48 -18.61
C MET A 91 -38.50 13.11 -18.92
N ALA A 92 -39.00 12.41 -19.96
CA ALA A 92 -38.42 11.14 -20.40
C ALA A 92 -36.99 11.28 -20.89
N GLU A 93 -36.70 12.34 -21.64
CA GLU A 93 -35.34 12.67 -22.08
C GLU A 93 -34.41 13.00 -20.90
N LEU A 94 -34.90 13.84 -19.97
CA LEU A 94 -34.16 14.14 -18.75
C LEU A 94 -33.78 12.87 -17.94
N GLU A 95 -34.69 11.94 -17.80
CA GLU A 95 -34.43 10.66 -17.13
C GLU A 95 -33.45 9.78 -17.91
N ARG A 96 -33.45 9.84 -19.24
CA ARG A 96 -32.43 9.20 -20.06
C ARG A 96 -31.04 9.77 -19.78
N GLN A 97 -30.91 11.10 -19.81
CA GLN A 97 -29.65 11.80 -19.54
C GLN A 97 -29.12 11.51 -18.14
N ARG A 98 -29.99 11.49 -17.13
CA ARG A 98 -29.62 11.13 -15.75
C ARG A 98 -29.11 9.72 -15.63
N ARG A 99 -29.73 8.75 -16.35
CA ARG A 99 -29.23 7.37 -16.35
C ARG A 99 -27.86 7.25 -17.02
N GLU A 100 -27.67 7.95 -18.14
CA GLU A 100 -26.40 8.00 -18.84
C GLU A 100 -25.29 8.60 -17.97
N PHE A 101 -25.57 9.72 -17.30
CA PHE A 101 -24.65 10.35 -16.36
C PHE A 101 -24.24 9.40 -15.23
N ARG A 102 -25.20 8.74 -14.57
CA ARG A 102 -24.88 7.80 -13.50
C ARG A 102 -24.06 6.61 -13.99
N GLY A 103 -24.37 6.10 -15.17
CA GLY A 103 -23.61 5.00 -15.78
C GLY A 103 -22.17 5.42 -16.09
N SER A 104 -21.99 6.58 -16.72
CA SER A 104 -20.66 7.09 -17.05
C SER A 104 -19.84 7.46 -15.81
N GLN A 105 -20.48 7.98 -14.77
CA GLN A 105 -19.84 8.29 -13.50
C GLN A 105 -19.34 7.00 -12.80
N ALA A 106 -20.19 5.97 -12.74
CA ALA A 106 -19.83 4.69 -12.14
C ALA A 106 -18.67 4.02 -12.90
N GLN A 107 -18.75 4.01 -14.23
CA GLN A 107 -17.69 3.46 -15.08
C GLN A 107 -16.36 4.21 -14.89
N LEU A 108 -16.41 5.55 -14.85
CA LEU A 108 -15.21 6.36 -14.65
C LEU A 108 -14.56 6.08 -13.29
N ALA A 109 -15.37 5.93 -12.23
CA ALA A 109 -14.88 5.62 -10.88
C ALA A 109 -14.21 4.23 -10.85
N GLU A 110 -14.83 3.23 -11.46
CA GLU A 110 -14.28 1.87 -11.53
C GLU A 110 -12.95 1.83 -12.30
N GLU A 111 -12.89 2.48 -13.47
CA GLU A 111 -11.66 2.55 -14.27
C GLU A 111 -10.55 3.31 -13.54
N TYR A 112 -10.89 4.41 -12.84
CA TYR A 112 -9.93 5.16 -12.03
C TYR A 112 -9.36 4.30 -10.89
N ASP A 113 -10.22 3.60 -10.16
CA ASP A 113 -9.78 2.74 -9.05
C ASP A 113 -8.91 1.58 -9.54
N LEU A 114 -9.28 0.94 -10.66
CA LEU A 114 -8.48 -0.10 -11.28
C LEU A 114 -7.09 0.43 -11.66
N ARG A 115 -7.06 1.55 -12.38
CA ARG A 115 -5.82 2.16 -12.85
C ARG A 115 -4.92 2.59 -11.71
N ARG A 116 -5.51 3.21 -10.68
CA ARG A 116 -4.83 3.59 -9.46
C ARG A 116 -4.20 2.38 -8.76
N ASN A 117 -4.95 1.30 -8.60
CA ASN A 117 -4.45 0.07 -7.96
C ASN A 117 -3.28 -0.55 -8.73
N GLU A 118 -3.32 -0.57 -10.06
CA GLU A 118 -2.21 -1.03 -10.91
C GLU A 118 -0.93 -0.21 -10.67
N GLU A 119 -1.05 1.12 -10.70
CA GLU A 119 0.11 2.01 -10.52
C GLU A 119 0.69 1.90 -9.10
N PHE A 120 -0.16 1.80 -8.07
CA PHE A 120 0.32 1.62 -6.70
C PHE A 120 0.89 0.23 -6.43
N ALA A 121 0.42 -0.81 -7.12
CA ALA A 121 1.06 -2.13 -7.07
C ALA A 121 2.48 -2.09 -7.66
N ALA A 122 2.67 -1.36 -8.76
CA ALA A 122 4.01 -1.16 -9.34
C ALA A 122 4.94 -0.37 -8.39
N LEU A 123 4.42 0.67 -7.73
CA LEU A 123 5.15 1.42 -6.69
C LEU A 123 5.58 0.51 -5.54
N GLN A 124 4.66 -0.31 -5.02
CA GLN A 124 4.93 -1.24 -3.93
C GLN A 124 6.02 -2.24 -4.30
N ASN A 125 5.96 -2.80 -5.52
CA ASN A 125 6.99 -3.73 -6.00
C ASN A 125 8.37 -3.06 -6.10
N ASN A 126 8.43 -1.81 -6.56
CA ASN A 126 9.67 -1.04 -6.58
C ASN A 126 10.20 -0.77 -5.17
N ALA A 127 9.33 -0.36 -4.24
CA ALA A 127 9.70 -0.13 -2.85
C ALA A 127 10.26 -1.41 -2.21
N ASN A 128 9.61 -2.55 -2.39
CA ASN A 128 10.06 -3.84 -1.86
C ASN A 128 11.45 -4.20 -2.42
N ARG A 129 11.69 -3.98 -3.72
CA ARG A 129 13.00 -4.22 -4.32
C ARG A 129 14.08 -3.35 -3.68
N VAL A 130 13.82 -2.05 -3.53
CA VAL A 130 14.76 -1.10 -2.92
C VAL A 130 15.03 -1.46 -1.45
N ILE A 131 14.00 -1.84 -0.68
CA ILE A 131 14.13 -2.28 0.71
C ILE A 131 15.03 -3.51 0.80
N LEU A 132 14.84 -4.51 -0.08
CA LEU A 132 15.67 -5.72 -0.10
C LEU A 132 17.13 -5.44 -0.48
N GLU A 133 17.35 -4.57 -1.45
CA GLU A 133 18.71 -4.13 -1.84
C GLU A 133 19.40 -3.40 -0.68
N LEU A 134 18.68 -2.51 -0.02
CA LEU A 134 19.17 -1.77 1.14
C LEU A 134 19.49 -2.70 2.32
N ALA A 135 18.59 -3.66 2.58
CA ALA A 135 18.78 -4.67 3.63
C ALA A 135 20.08 -5.44 3.43
N LYS A 136 20.33 -5.93 2.22
CA LYS A 136 21.55 -6.66 1.87
C LYS A 136 22.79 -5.78 1.94
N LYS A 137 22.72 -4.58 1.38
CA LYS A 137 23.85 -3.64 1.32
C LYS A 137 24.30 -3.18 2.70
N GLU A 138 23.36 -2.92 3.59
CA GLU A 138 23.65 -2.36 4.91
C GLU A 138 23.63 -3.40 6.04
N GLY A 139 23.32 -4.66 5.74
CA GLY A 139 23.33 -5.75 6.73
C GLY A 139 22.23 -5.63 7.78
N TYR A 140 20.99 -5.35 7.35
CA TYR A 140 19.83 -5.46 8.24
C TYR A 140 19.46 -6.93 8.40
N ASP A 141 19.25 -7.35 9.65
CA ASP A 141 18.78 -8.71 9.97
C ASP A 141 17.26 -8.80 9.82
N LEU A 142 16.55 -7.69 10.08
CA LEU A 142 15.10 -7.62 10.01
C LEU A 142 14.65 -6.21 9.63
N ILE A 143 13.72 -6.12 8.68
CA ILE A 143 12.98 -4.89 8.38
C ILE A 143 11.49 -5.19 8.55
N VAL A 144 10.81 -4.35 9.34
CA VAL A 144 9.39 -4.51 9.68
C VAL A 144 8.58 -3.30 9.19
N HIS A 145 7.29 -3.51 9.00
CA HIS A 145 6.26 -2.50 8.80
C HIS A 145 5.02 -2.89 9.63
N ASP A 146 4.03 -2.03 9.72
CA ASP A 146 2.77 -2.29 10.45
C ASP A 146 2.98 -2.73 11.91
N VAL A 147 3.74 -1.94 12.64
CA VAL A 147 3.97 -2.17 14.06
C VAL A 147 3.17 -1.17 14.90
N ILE A 148 2.72 -1.61 16.10
CA ILE A 148 1.98 -0.75 17.05
C ILE A 148 2.89 0.36 17.61
N PHE A 149 4.15 0.02 17.87
CA PHE A 149 5.13 0.97 18.40
C PHE A 149 6.53 0.60 17.91
N ILE A 150 7.32 1.60 17.56
CA ILE A 150 8.75 1.48 17.29
C ILE A 150 9.45 2.80 17.65
N ASP A 151 10.66 2.70 18.15
CA ASP A 151 11.50 3.86 18.40
C ASP A 151 11.96 4.47 17.06
N ALA A 152 11.91 5.81 16.96
CA ALA A 152 12.25 6.56 15.75
C ALA A 152 13.67 6.29 15.23
N ARG A 153 14.61 5.85 16.08
CA ARG A 153 15.97 5.48 15.66
C ARG A 153 16.04 4.31 14.69
N PHE A 154 14.98 3.48 14.63
CA PHE A 154 14.88 2.36 13.71
C PHE A 154 14.18 2.72 12.38
N ASP A 155 13.59 3.92 12.27
CA ASP A 155 12.89 4.37 11.07
C ASP A 155 13.90 4.65 9.95
N ILE A 156 13.84 3.84 8.90
CA ILE A 156 14.66 3.98 7.70
C ILE A 156 13.85 4.45 6.48
N THR A 157 12.61 4.90 6.69
CA THR A 157 11.70 5.31 5.60
C THR A 157 12.31 6.38 4.71
N ASP A 158 12.92 7.42 5.28
CA ASP A 158 13.56 8.49 4.51
C ASP A 158 14.72 7.97 3.63
N LYS A 159 15.42 6.96 4.12
CA LYS A 159 16.50 6.32 3.36
C LYS A 159 15.94 5.55 2.17
N VAL A 160 14.87 4.78 2.38
CA VAL A 160 14.17 4.05 1.32
C VAL A 160 13.65 5.02 0.26
N ILE A 161 12.95 6.10 0.66
CA ILE A 161 12.43 7.12 -0.26
C ILE A 161 13.57 7.75 -1.07
N ARG A 162 14.69 8.09 -0.45
CA ARG A 162 15.85 8.64 -1.18
C ARG A 162 16.42 7.66 -2.21
N GLU A 163 16.52 6.37 -1.88
CA GLU A 163 17.00 5.36 -2.82
C GLU A 163 16.01 5.14 -3.97
N MET A 164 14.70 5.19 -3.71
CA MET A 164 13.67 5.09 -4.75
C MET A 164 13.68 6.28 -5.72
N ASN A 165 14.10 7.45 -5.26
CA ASN A 165 14.11 8.70 -6.03
C ASN A 165 15.43 8.92 -6.82
N ARG A 166 16.37 7.98 -6.75
CA ARG A 166 17.62 8.00 -7.53
C ARG A 166 17.42 7.48 -8.95
#